data_f2cf761dd950c43787d09ea9abdaeb43
#
_entry.id   f2cf761dd950c43787d09ea9abdaeb43
#
_cell.length_a   1.000
_cell.length_b   1.000
_cell.length_c   1.000
_cell.angle_alpha   90.00
_cell.angle_beta   90.00
_cell.angle_gamma   90.00
#
_symmetry.space_group_name_H-M   'P 1'
#
loop_
_entity.id
_entity.type
_entity.pdbx_description
1 polymer ?
#
loop_
_entity_poly.entity_id
_entity_poly.type
_entity_poly.pdbx_seq_one_letter_code
_entity_poly.pdbx_strand_id
1 'polypeptide(L)'
;MEQILFLRSSSHLAEELEKCNSLKEVFGFVKECVEKTLRENRAGLDIGLAEMGNKDDGLLSAFYPVGSNIIMLNTTPLRRIMETEPALFKPYLFSVLLHEYLHSLGYVNEAETRQLSFKICKHLFGDEHPATRISFDMKKFFPYLLYPGGHPGNKQVQVIEVDDLDYIG
;
A
#
# COMPACT_ATOMS: atom_id res chain seq x y z
N MET A 1 10.75 7.56 -27.53
CA MET A 1 10.68 8.54 -26.43
C MET A 1 10.03 7.99 -25.17
N GLU A 2 8.95 7.25 -25.29
CA GLU A 2 8.30 6.59 -24.14
C GLU A 2 9.20 5.55 -23.46
N GLN A 3 9.97 4.76 -24.22
CA GLN A 3 10.89 3.77 -23.65
C GLN A 3 12.08 4.38 -22.91
N ILE A 4 12.52 5.56 -23.31
CA ILE A 4 13.65 6.26 -22.64
C ILE A 4 13.18 6.93 -21.35
N LEU A 5 11.97 7.45 -21.34
CA LEU A 5 11.31 7.93 -20.11
C LEU A 5 11.06 6.78 -19.11
N PHE A 6 10.74 5.60 -19.63
CA PHE A 6 10.55 4.39 -18.84
C PHE A 6 11.85 3.93 -18.15
N LEU A 7 12.98 3.90 -18.87
CA LEU A 7 14.25 3.45 -18.30
C LEU A 7 14.86 4.42 -17.28
N ARG A 8 14.55 5.71 -17.38
CA ARG A 8 14.94 6.70 -16.37
C ARG A 8 14.02 6.71 -15.15
N SER A 9 12.80 6.17 -15.29
CA SER A 9 11.77 6.33 -14.27
C SER A 9 11.83 5.30 -13.14
N SER A 10 12.27 4.05 -13.37
CA SER A 10 12.14 3.01 -12.36
C SER A 10 13.06 3.22 -11.15
N SER A 11 14.33 3.55 -11.34
CA SER A 11 15.22 3.85 -10.21
C SER A 11 14.87 5.17 -9.53
N HIS A 12 14.45 6.17 -10.31
CA HIS A 12 14.01 7.45 -9.76
C HIS A 12 12.74 7.31 -8.93
N LEU A 13 11.77 6.55 -9.41
CA LEU A 13 10.52 6.31 -8.67
C LEU A 13 10.74 5.50 -7.40
N ALA A 14 11.67 4.52 -7.44
CA ALA A 14 12.07 3.80 -6.24
C ALA A 14 12.68 4.74 -5.20
N GLU A 15 13.54 5.66 -5.63
CA GLU A 15 14.11 6.69 -4.75
C GLU A 15 13.05 7.64 -4.21
N GLU A 16 12.07 8.03 -5.02
CA GLU A 16 10.96 8.88 -4.57
C GLU A 16 10.14 8.20 -3.47
N LEU A 17 9.91 6.91 -3.58
CA LEU A 17 9.24 6.14 -2.51
C LEU A 17 10.08 6.17 -1.23
N GLU A 18 11.39 5.95 -1.32
CA GLU A 18 12.28 5.96 -0.16
C GLU A 18 12.36 7.34 0.51
N LYS A 19 12.16 8.41 -0.23
CA LYS A 19 12.14 9.78 0.31
C LYS A 19 10.86 10.15 1.03
N CYS A 20 9.79 9.36 0.87
CA CYS A 20 8.55 9.59 1.60
C CYS A 20 8.77 9.39 3.11
N ASN A 21 8.37 10.36 3.92
CA ASN A 21 8.60 10.35 5.37
C ASN A 21 7.30 10.32 6.19
N SER A 22 6.16 10.25 5.53
CA SER A 22 4.87 10.18 6.20
C SER A 22 3.90 9.31 5.40
N LEU A 23 2.85 8.86 6.06
CA LEU A 23 1.76 8.13 5.42
C LEU A 23 1.10 9.00 4.33
N LYS A 24 0.93 10.29 4.60
CA LYS A 24 0.44 11.27 3.64
C LYS A 24 1.30 11.32 2.38
N GLU A 25 2.62 11.36 2.53
CA GLU A 25 3.55 11.39 1.40
C GLU A 25 3.50 10.12 0.58
N VAL A 26 3.46 8.94 1.23
CA VAL A 26 3.31 7.67 0.53
C VAL A 26 2.00 7.61 -0.24
N PHE A 27 0.89 8.00 0.39
CA PHE A 27 -0.42 7.99 -0.26
C PHE A 27 -0.48 9.00 -1.40
N GLY A 28 0.06 10.20 -1.21
CA GLY A 28 0.19 11.19 -2.28
C GLY A 28 0.98 10.65 -3.47
N PHE A 29 2.05 9.93 -3.20
CA PHE A 29 2.87 9.29 -4.23
C PHE A 29 2.09 8.18 -4.96
N VAL A 30 1.31 7.36 -4.24
CA VAL A 30 0.40 6.37 -4.86
C VAL A 30 -0.55 7.04 -5.84
N LYS A 31 -1.22 8.11 -5.42
CA LYS A 31 -2.18 8.85 -6.26
C LYS A 31 -1.50 9.43 -7.51
N GLU A 32 -0.33 10.02 -7.34
CA GLU A 32 0.45 10.57 -8.44
C GLU A 32 0.85 9.47 -9.45
N CYS A 33 1.30 8.33 -8.96
CA CYS A 33 1.66 7.19 -9.81
C CYS A 33 0.46 6.66 -10.59
N VAL A 34 -0.71 6.56 -9.96
CA VAL A 34 -1.94 6.11 -10.64
C VAL A 34 -2.39 7.13 -11.68
N GLU A 35 -2.32 8.42 -11.37
CA GLU A 35 -2.63 9.47 -12.35
C GLU A 35 -1.75 9.36 -13.58
N LYS A 36 -0.47 9.12 -13.40
CA LYS A 36 0.49 9.00 -14.51
C LYS A 36 0.29 7.72 -15.33
N THR A 37 -0.11 6.61 -14.69
CA THR A 37 -0.24 5.32 -15.36
C THR A 37 -1.63 5.09 -15.96
N LEU A 38 -2.69 5.42 -15.25
CA LEU A 38 -4.07 5.16 -15.65
C LEU A 38 -4.83 6.39 -16.09
N ARG A 39 -4.31 7.59 -15.85
CA ARG A 39 -5.01 8.86 -16.09
C ARG A 39 -6.31 8.97 -15.28
N GLU A 40 -6.33 8.36 -14.10
CA GLU A 40 -7.44 8.39 -13.18
C GLU A 40 -6.99 8.96 -11.84
N ASN A 41 -7.86 9.71 -11.19
CA ASN A 41 -7.61 10.21 -9.84
C ASN A 41 -8.92 10.33 -9.06
N ARG A 42 -8.78 10.38 -7.75
CA ARG A 42 -9.88 10.65 -6.83
C ARG A 42 -9.37 11.48 -5.66
N ALA A 43 -9.98 12.64 -5.46
CA ALA A 43 -9.68 13.50 -4.32
C ALA A 43 -10.57 13.14 -3.12
N GLY A 44 -10.19 13.63 -1.95
CA GLY A 44 -11.04 13.59 -0.76
C GLY A 44 -11.10 12.25 -0.03
N LEU A 45 -10.16 11.33 -0.28
CA LEU A 45 -10.06 10.09 0.47
C LEU A 45 -9.27 10.31 1.75
N ASP A 46 -9.83 9.84 2.85
CA ASP A 46 -9.15 9.78 4.15
C ASP A 46 -8.58 8.39 4.39
N ILE A 47 -7.66 8.28 5.33
CA ILE A 47 -7.14 7.00 5.79
C ILE A 47 -7.51 6.80 7.25
N GLY A 48 -8.18 5.68 7.54
CA GLY A 48 -8.43 5.25 8.90
C GLY A 48 -7.37 4.25 9.34
N LEU A 49 -6.90 4.36 10.56
CA LEU A 49 -5.95 3.44 11.16
C LEU A 49 -6.65 2.65 12.26
N ALA A 50 -6.50 1.33 12.23
CA ALA A 50 -7.04 0.46 13.25
C ALA A 50 -6.13 -0.74 13.44
N GLU A 51 -5.90 -1.11 14.69
CA GLU A 51 -5.20 -2.36 15.01
C GLU A 51 -6.21 -3.51 14.93
N MET A 52 -6.27 -4.16 13.77
CA MET A 52 -7.25 -5.22 13.51
C MET A 52 -6.74 -6.62 13.85
N GLY A 53 -5.46 -6.75 14.21
CA GLY A 53 -4.87 -8.03 14.57
C GLY A 53 -4.61 -8.92 13.36
N ASN A 54 -4.28 -10.18 13.65
CA ASN A 54 -4.18 -11.25 12.66
C ASN A 54 -4.62 -12.59 13.27
N LYS A 55 -5.07 -13.51 12.42
CA LYS A 55 -5.28 -14.91 12.76
C LYS A 55 -3.98 -15.69 12.57
N ASP A 56 -3.96 -16.98 12.95
CA ASP A 56 -2.79 -17.85 12.74
C ASP A 56 -2.40 -17.97 11.27
N ASP A 57 -3.38 -17.92 10.37
CA ASP A 57 -3.21 -18.22 8.94
C ASP A 57 -3.49 -17.05 8.01
N GLY A 58 -3.80 -15.87 8.53
CA GLY A 58 -4.10 -14.72 7.68
C GLY A 58 -4.40 -13.44 8.42
N LEU A 59 -4.39 -12.38 7.65
CA LEU A 59 -4.76 -11.04 8.13
C LEU A 59 -5.47 -10.27 7.03
N LEU A 60 -6.21 -9.26 7.44
CA LEU A 60 -6.70 -8.23 6.54
C LEU A 60 -5.74 -7.04 6.61
N SER A 61 -5.02 -6.75 5.53
CA SER A 61 -4.04 -5.65 5.49
C SER A 61 -4.72 -4.28 5.51
N ALA A 62 -5.78 -4.16 4.74
CA ALA A 62 -6.57 -2.95 4.60
C ALA A 62 -7.87 -3.28 3.89
N PHE A 63 -8.81 -2.34 3.87
CA PHE A 63 -10.01 -2.47 3.06
C PHE A 63 -10.58 -1.09 2.72
N TYR A 64 -11.30 -1.06 1.61
CA TYR A 64 -12.04 0.12 1.18
C TYR A 64 -13.52 -0.22 1.17
N PRO A 65 -14.34 0.37 2.06
CA PRO A 65 -15.80 0.21 1.98
C PRO A 65 -16.34 0.88 0.71
N VAL A 66 -16.96 0.10 -0.17
CA VAL A 66 -17.44 0.59 -1.46
C VAL A 66 -18.42 1.76 -1.26
N GLY A 67 -18.20 2.83 -2.00
CA GLY A 67 -19.01 4.05 -1.90
C GLY A 67 -18.62 5.01 -0.79
N SER A 68 -17.62 4.65 0.02
CA SER A 68 -17.11 5.52 1.07
C SER A 68 -15.99 6.44 0.56
N ASN A 69 -15.51 7.32 1.43
CA ASN A 69 -14.35 8.17 1.19
C ASN A 69 -13.19 7.83 2.14
N ILE A 70 -13.12 6.60 2.61
CA ILE A 70 -12.10 6.17 3.58
C ILE A 70 -11.47 4.84 3.16
N ILE A 71 -10.15 4.76 3.32
CA ILE A 71 -9.40 3.49 3.26
C ILE A 71 -9.02 3.13 4.69
N MET A 72 -9.41 1.94 5.13
CA MET A 72 -9.06 1.45 6.46
C MET A 72 -7.79 0.62 6.39
N LEU A 73 -6.78 1.01 7.15
CA LEU A 73 -5.47 0.37 7.17
C LEU A 73 -5.26 -0.34 8.50
N ASN A 74 -4.95 -1.64 8.44
CA ASN A 74 -4.61 -2.41 9.63
C ASN A 74 -3.18 -2.09 10.07
N THR A 75 -3.02 -1.57 11.28
CA THR A 75 -1.70 -1.20 11.81
C THR A 75 -0.91 -2.39 12.35
N THR A 76 -1.54 -3.54 12.57
CA THR A 76 -0.88 -4.73 13.09
C THR A 76 0.29 -5.19 12.21
N PRO A 77 0.12 -5.42 10.89
CA PRO A 77 1.25 -5.79 10.05
C PRO A 77 2.29 -4.69 9.90
N LEU A 78 1.90 -3.43 9.98
CA LEU A 78 2.85 -2.32 9.95
C LEU A 78 3.83 -2.39 11.12
N ARG A 79 3.31 -2.64 12.32
CA ARG A 79 4.16 -2.82 13.51
C ARG A 79 5.05 -4.05 13.37
N ARG A 80 4.49 -5.16 12.88
CA ARG A 80 5.25 -6.39 12.67
C ARG A 80 6.42 -6.20 11.70
N ILE A 81 6.20 -5.48 10.61
CA ILE A 81 7.25 -5.16 9.64
C ILE A 81 8.34 -4.29 10.29
N MET A 82 7.95 -3.29 11.06
CA MET A 82 8.93 -2.45 11.77
C MET A 82 9.78 -3.25 12.75
N GLU A 83 9.22 -4.27 13.38
CA GLU A 83 9.93 -5.15 14.32
C GLU A 83 10.84 -6.15 13.62
N THR A 84 10.52 -6.58 12.40
CA THR A 84 11.21 -7.67 11.71
C THR A 84 12.05 -7.22 10.51
N GLU A 85 11.47 -6.43 9.63
CA GLU A 85 12.11 -6.02 8.38
C GLU A 85 11.73 -4.57 8.02
N PRO A 86 12.24 -3.58 8.78
CA PRO A 86 11.81 -2.18 8.61
C PRO A 86 12.08 -1.60 7.21
N ALA A 87 13.05 -2.13 6.47
CA ALA A 87 13.33 -1.69 5.10
C ALA A 87 12.15 -1.97 4.14
N LEU A 88 11.25 -2.89 4.50
CA LEU A 88 10.10 -3.25 3.68
C LEU A 88 8.83 -2.47 4.03
N PHE A 89 8.90 -1.56 4.98
CA PHE A 89 7.74 -0.78 5.44
C PHE A 89 7.12 0.07 4.32
N LYS A 90 7.93 0.88 3.65
CA LYS A 90 7.45 1.75 2.57
C LYS A 90 6.97 0.96 1.35
N PRO A 91 7.71 -0.05 0.86
CA PRO A 91 7.19 -0.91 -0.21
C PRO A 91 5.87 -1.60 0.12
N TYR A 92 5.73 -2.11 1.34
CA TYR A 92 4.49 -2.72 1.82
C TYR A 92 3.34 -1.70 1.82
N LEU A 93 3.57 -0.55 2.44
CA LEU A 93 2.57 0.51 2.54
C LEU A 93 2.12 0.98 1.16
N PHE A 94 3.07 1.18 0.24
CA PHE A 94 2.76 1.54 -1.14
C PHE A 94 1.84 0.51 -1.79
N SER A 95 2.21 -0.77 -1.71
CA SER A 95 1.44 -1.86 -2.33
C SER A 95 0.01 -1.96 -1.80
N VAL A 96 -0.15 -1.86 -0.49
CA VAL A 96 -1.46 -1.96 0.17
C VAL A 96 -2.32 -0.76 -0.19
N LEU A 97 -1.78 0.45 -0.09
CA LEU A 97 -2.51 1.67 -0.42
C LEU A 97 -2.88 1.73 -1.92
N LEU A 98 -1.98 1.29 -2.79
CA LEU A 98 -2.29 1.19 -4.22
C LEU A 98 -3.49 0.29 -4.48
N HIS A 99 -3.51 -0.89 -3.88
CA HIS A 99 -4.60 -1.85 -4.04
C HIS A 99 -5.95 -1.24 -3.62
N GLU A 100 -5.99 -0.65 -2.43
CA GLU A 100 -7.22 -0.05 -1.90
C GLU A 100 -7.63 1.21 -2.66
N TYR A 101 -6.66 2.00 -3.12
CA TYR A 101 -6.93 3.16 -3.95
C TYR A 101 -7.58 2.76 -5.28
N LEU A 102 -7.12 1.67 -5.90
CA LEU A 102 -7.74 1.14 -7.11
C LEU A 102 -9.19 0.71 -6.85
N HIS A 103 -9.47 0.08 -5.72
CA HIS A 103 -10.87 -0.20 -5.34
C HIS A 103 -11.71 1.07 -5.27
N SER A 104 -11.15 2.15 -4.74
CA SER A 104 -11.84 3.44 -4.64
C SER A 104 -12.13 4.06 -6.00
N LEU A 105 -11.37 3.72 -7.02
CA LEU A 105 -11.56 4.17 -8.39
C LEU A 105 -12.59 3.34 -9.17
N GLY A 106 -13.12 2.27 -8.56
CA GLY A 106 -14.14 1.43 -9.16
C GLY A 106 -13.68 0.04 -9.61
N TYR A 107 -12.41 -0.30 -9.40
CA TYR A 107 -11.90 -1.65 -9.65
C TYR A 107 -12.30 -2.55 -8.48
N VAL A 108 -13.49 -3.14 -8.55
CA VAL A 108 -14.08 -3.87 -7.40
C VAL A 108 -13.74 -5.36 -7.37
N ASN A 109 -13.40 -5.96 -8.51
CA ASN A 109 -13.00 -7.37 -8.57
C ASN A 109 -11.61 -7.55 -7.97
N GLU A 110 -11.51 -8.40 -6.95
CA GLU A 110 -10.27 -8.59 -6.17
C GLU A 110 -9.13 -9.13 -7.03
N ALA A 111 -9.40 -10.12 -7.86
CA ALA A 111 -8.36 -10.72 -8.72
C ALA A 111 -7.85 -9.73 -9.77
N GLU A 112 -8.76 -8.99 -10.41
CA GLU A 112 -8.40 -7.97 -11.40
C GLU A 112 -7.62 -6.83 -10.76
N THR A 113 -8.02 -6.37 -9.57
CA THR A 113 -7.33 -5.31 -8.83
C THR A 113 -5.92 -5.74 -8.45
N ARG A 114 -5.75 -7.00 -8.01
CA ARG A 114 -4.43 -7.54 -7.70
C ARG A 114 -3.53 -7.58 -8.91
N GLN A 115 -4.03 -8.04 -10.05
CA GLN A 115 -3.29 -8.05 -11.30
C GLN A 115 -2.90 -6.65 -11.76
N LEU A 116 -3.82 -5.70 -11.65
CA LEU A 116 -3.57 -4.31 -12.01
C LEU A 116 -2.52 -3.67 -11.09
N SER A 117 -2.62 -3.90 -9.80
CA SER A 117 -1.61 -3.44 -8.81
C SER A 117 -0.22 -3.97 -9.16
N PHE A 118 -0.13 -5.26 -9.47
CA PHE A 118 1.13 -5.89 -9.88
C PHE A 118 1.69 -5.24 -11.15
N LYS A 119 0.86 -5.06 -12.17
CA LYS A 119 1.28 -4.43 -13.43
C LYS A 119 1.78 -3.00 -13.22
N ILE A 120 1.10 -2.23 -12.39
CA ILE A 120 1.51 -0.85 -12.06
C ILE A 120 2.85 -0.87 -11.35
N CYS A 121 3.01 -1.67 -10.30
CA CYS A 121 4.28 -1.76 -9.57
C CYS A 121 5.43 -2.21 -10.48
N LYS A 122 5.19 -3.20 -11.33
CA LYS A 122 6.17 -3.67 -12.31
C LYS A 122 6.59 -2.56 -13.26
N HIS A 123 5.63 -1.79 -13.75
CA HIS A 123 5.88 -0.66 -14.63
C HIS A 123 6.68 0.45 -13.94
N LEU A 124 6.34 0.75 -12.70
CA LEU A 124 6.97 1.85 -11.94
C LEU A 124 8.36 1.49 -11.43
N PHE A 125 8.54 0.30 -10.90
CA PHE A 125 9.73 -0.08 -10.12
C PHE A 125 10.53 -1.24 -10.71
N GLY A 126 9.99 -1.96 -11.68
CA GLY A 126 10.60 -3.18 -12.23
C GLY A 126 10.23 -4.45 -11.47
N ASP A 127 10.64 -5.60 -12.00
CA ASP A 127 10.25 -6.92 -11.48
C ASP A 127 10.80 -7.23 -10.09
N GLU A 128 12.00 -6.75 -9.79
CA GLU A 128 12.74 -7.13 -8.58
C GLU A 128 12.45 -6.24 -7.38
N HIS A 129 11.76 -5.13 -7.57
CA HIS A 129 11.47 -4.21 -6.47
C HIS A 129 10.51 -4.86 -5.46
N PRO A 130 10.73 -4.67 -4.15
CA PRO A 130 9.87 -5.25 -3.12
C PRO A 130 8.38 -4.96 -3.29
N ALA A 131 8.00 -3.74 -3.67
CA ALA A 131 6.59 -3.41 -3.90
C ALA A 131 5.96 -4.29 -4.99
N THR A 132 6.69 -4.56 -6.06
CA THR A 132 6.24 -5.44 -7.15
C THR A 132 6.06 -6.86 -6.65
N ARG A 133 7.01 -7.37 -5.90
CA ARG A 133 6.99 -8.73 -5.36
C ARG A 133 5.87 -8.92 -4.33
N ILE A 134 5.66 -7.92 -3.48
CA ILE A 134 4.55 -7.91 -2.51
C ILE A 134 3.20 -7.92 -3.23
N SER A 135 3.06 -7.11 -4.27
CA SER A 135 1.83 -7.04 -5.06
C SER A 135 1.52 -8.34 -5.79
N PHE A 136 2.55 -9.11 -6.14
CA PHE A 136 2.39 -10.40 -6.78
C PHE A 136 1.94 -11.48 -5.80
N ASP A 137 2.66 -11.65 -4.69
CA ASP A 137 2.34 -12.64 -3.66
C ASP A 137 2.88 -12.20 -2.30
N MET A 138 2.04 -11.56 -1.53
CA MET A 138 2.41 -11.01 -0.23
C MET A 138 2.82 -12.11 0.76
N LYS A 139 2.09 -13.21 0.82
CA LYS A 139 2.35 -14.30 1.76
C LYS A 139 3.71 -14.96 1.52
N LYS A 140 4.04 -15.17 0.25
CA LYS A 140 5.31 -15.77 -0.15
C LYS A 140 6.48 -14.84 0.14
N PHE A 141 6.29 -13.54 -0.09
CA PHE A 141 7.33 -12.54 0.13
C PHE A 141 7.55 -12.26 1.62
N PHE A 142 6.49 -12.30 2.44
CA PHE A 142 6.52 -12.03 3.88
C PHE A 142 6.10 -13.24 4.69
N PRO A 143 6.96 -14.27 4.87
CA PRO A 143 6.60 -15.44 5.66
C PRO A 143 6.39 -15.12 7.15
N TYR A 144 6.92 -13.99 7.64
CA TYR A 144 6.83 -13.59 9.05
C TYR A 144 5.91 -12.38 9.28
N LEU A 145 5.03 -12.09 8.34
CA LEU A 145 4.11 -10.96 8.43
C LEU A 145 3.12 -11.10 9.59
N LEU A 146 2.71 -12.34 9.89
CA LEU A 146 1.76 -12.61 10.94
C LEU A 146 2.47 -12.76 12.30
N TYR A 147 1.83 -12.26 13.36
CA TYR A 147 2.24 -12.63 14.71
C TYR A 147 1.90 -14.11 14.94
N PRO A 148 2.86 -14.94 15.35
CA PRO A 148 2.61 -16.35 15.63
C PRO A 148 1.55 -16.54 16.72
N GLY A 149 0.63 -17.49 16.51
CA GLY A 149 -0.46 -17.73 17.46
C GLY A 149 -1.60 -16.73 17.36
N GLY A 150 -1.57 -15.86 16.36
CA GLY A 150 -2.56 -14.80 16.22
C GLY A 150 -2.25 -13.56 17.08
N HIS A 151 -2.92 -12.48 16.80
CA HIS A 151 -2.82 -11.23 17.55
C HIS A 151 -4.20 -10.59 17.61
N PRO A 152 -4.75 -10.35 18.80
CA PRO A 152 -6.03 -9.67 18.92
C PRO A 152 -5.90 -8.22 18.51
N GLY A 153 -6.87 -7.73 17.75
CA GLY A 153 -6.90 -6.32 17.41
C GLY A 153 -7.30 -5.45 18.59
N ASN A 154 -7.25 -4.17 18.36
CA ASN A 154 -7.82 -3.16 19.23
C ASN A 154 -8.97 -2.50 18.46
N LYS A 155 -10.15 -2.41 19.06
CA LYS A 155 -11.35 -1.88 18.37
C LYS A 155 -11.32 -0.36 18.18
N GLN A 156 -10.28 0.33 18.63
CA GLN A 156 -10.16 1.77 18.46
C GLN A 156 -9.75 2.11 17.03
N VAL A 157 -10.50 3.01 16.41
CA VAL A 157 -10.24 3.50 15.05
C VAL A 157 -9.79 4.95 15.15
N GLN A 158 -8.68 5.27 14.50
CA GLN A 158 -8.22 6.62 14.32
C GLN A 158 -8.38 6.99 12.85
N VAL A 159 -9.24 7.98 12.57
CA VAL A 159 -9.38 8.53 11.22
C VAL A 159 -8.44 9.73 11.09
N ILE A 160 -7.64 9.71 10.05
CA ILE A 160 -6.65 10.76 9.79
C ILE A 160 -7.01 11.38 8.45
N GLU A 161 -7.27 12.69 8.45
CA GLU A 161 -7.44 13.44 7.22
C GLU A 161 -6.12 13.45 6.44
N VAL A 162 -6.21 13.43 5.11
CA VAL A 162 -5.02 13.31 4.24
C VAL A 162 -4.02 14.44 4.50
N ASP A 163 -4.50 15.59 4.97
CA ASP A 163 -3.65 16.75 5.24
C ASP A 163 -2.87 16.66 6.56
N ASP A 164 -3.22 15.74 7.45
CA ASP A 164 -2.63 15.61 8.79
C ASP A 164 -1.82 14.31 8.98
N LEU A 165 -1.47 13.63 7.88
CA LEU A 165 -0.85 12.32 7.94
C LEU A 165 0.69 12.36 8.09
N ASP A 166 1.16 12.67 9.28
CA ASP A 166 2.58 12.59 9.67
C ASP A 166 2.88 11.28 10.40
N TYR A 167 2.43 10.16 9.82
CA TYR A 167 2.61 8.86 10.46
C TYR A 167 3.63 8.01 9.73
N ILE A 168 4.89 8.26 9.94
CA ILE A 168 5.98 7.29 9.86
C ILE A 168 6.94 7.70 10.97
N GLY A 169 6.61 7.26 12.14
CA GLY A 169 7.45 7.46 13.30
C GLY A 169 8.44 6.36 13.45
#